data_6b52d8ccb86445eafe2e29b18ff7a318
#
_entry.id   6b52d8ccb86445eafe2e29b18ff7a318
#
_cell.length_a   1.000
_cell.length_b   1.000
_cell.length_c   1.000
_cell.angle_alpha   90.00
_cell.angle_beta   90.00
_cell.angle_gamma   90.00
#
_symmetry.space_group_name_H-M   'P 1'
#
loop_
_entity.id
_entity.type
_entity.pdbx_description
1 polymer ?
#
loop_
_entity_poly.entity_id
_entity_poly.type
_entity_poly.pdbx_seq_one_letter_code
_entity_poly.pdbx_strand_id
1 'polypeptide(L)'
;MVISKLATNCSRISNAQWYKTVMMCRPKYFDVCHHLLNAHMEMKIPVKKGLAAKQWENAYNTLHANNVKVELLEPQQGLPDMVFTANAGIVHGNIAVVSSFGAVPRQPETQHHIHFFKDRGFEVIIPSDHNVQIEGCGDFMPTHDGENYFVAYGFRSAFKAYAFIKDALSLPKDRLHHMKLMDPHFYHIDTALMSLTRGHLMYYPGAFDKESEKKILDIGSHKVIPIDRQDAMDFACNSVNFIDNDEHILVGNKFSNDLKRKLNDFGYKVIETPYEQFLLAGGSIRCSVLDIGKSDLYENE
;
A
#
# COMPACT_ATOMS: atom_id res chain seq x y z
N MET A 1 -37.56 11.95 5.39
CA MET A 1 -37.98 10.67 4.81
C MET A 1 -37.36 10.50 3.45
N VAL A 2 -36.04 10.28 3.42
CA VAL A 2 -35.24 9.81 2.26
C VAL A 2 -33.98 9.14 2.82
N ILE A 3 -34.14 8.05 3.54
CA ILE A 3 -33.06 7.14 3.93
C ILE A 3 -33.61 5.73 3.69
N SER A 4 -33.70 5.35 2.43
CA SER A 4 -33.93 3.94 2.10
C SER A 4 -33.76 3.71 0.61
N LYS A 5 -32.51 3.69 0.10
CA LYS A 5 -32.16 3.07 -1.21
C LYS A 5 -30.66 2.93 -1.47
N LEU A 6 -29.84 2.73 -0.44
CA LEU A 6 -28.39 2.46 -0.64
C LEU A 6 -27.95 1.10 -0.04
N ALA A 7 -28.87 0.22 0.21
CA ALA A 7 -28.56 -1.09 0.80
C ALA A 7 -28.82 -2.24 -0.18
N THR A 8 -28.25 -2.21 -1.37
CA THR A 8 -28.19 -3.41 -2.24
C THR A 8 -27.20 -3.16 -3.38
N ASN A 9 -25.92 -3.26 -3.12
CA ASN A 9 -24.90 -3.70 -4.07
C ASN A 9 -23.54 -3.86 -3.36
N CYS A 10 -23.52 -4.57 -2.23
CA CYS A 10 -22.31 -5.23 -1.77
C CYS A 10 -22.15 -6.48 -2.63
N SER A 11 -21.92 -6.28 -3.95
CA SER A 11 -21.51 -7.36 -4.82
C SER A 11 -20.16 -7.83 -4.33
N ARG A 12 -20.09 -9.11 -3.93
CA ARG A 12 -18.87 -9.83 -3.63
C ARG A 12 -17.81 -9.41 -4.63
N ILE A 13 -16.66 -8.90 -4.15
CA ILE A 13 -15.46 -8.73 -4.97
C ILE A 13 -14.91 -10.16 -5.23
N SER A 14 -15.70 -10.98 -5.95
CA SER A 14 -15.26 -12.26 -6.45
C SER A 14 -14.41 -11.98 -7.68
N ASN A 15 -13.12 -12.28 -7.62
CA ASN A 15 -12.10 -12.07 -8.65
C ASN A 15 -11.70 -10.60 -8.88
N ALA A 16 -11.50 -9.82 -7.84
CA ALA A 16 -10.89 -8.52 -7.95
C ALA A 16 -9.48 -8.66 -8.55
N GLN A 17 -9.31 -8.24 -9.79
CA GLN A 17 -7.99 -8.09 -10.40
C GLN A 17 -7.31 -6.88 -9.72
N TRP A 18 -6.54 -7.15 -8.68
CA TRP A 18 -5.77 -6.15 -7.98
C TRP A 18 -4.69 -5.58 -8.90
N TYR A 19 -4.41 -4.31 -8.73
CA TYR A 19 -3.40 -3.59 -9.50
C TYR A 19 -3.64 -3.60 -11.02
N LYS A 20 -4.90 -3.63 -11.47
CA LYS A 20 -5.20 -3.45 -12.89
C LYS A 20 -4.90 -2.02 -13.35
N THR A 21 -5.26 -1.04 -12.51
CA THR A 21 -4.93 0.37 -12.71
C THR A 21 -4.35 0.91 -11.42
N VAL A 22 -3.19 1.53 -11.51
CA VAL A 22 -2.45 2.03 -10.35
C VAL A 22 -2.06 3.51 -10.52
N MET A 23 -1.95 4.21 -9.40
CA MET A 23 -1.34 5.52 -9.35
C MET A 23 0.14 5.40 -8.98
N MET A 24 1.01 6.09 -9.73
CA MET A 24 2.42 6.29 -9.41
C MET A 24 2.79 7.77 -9.56
N CYS A 25 3.89 8.20 -8.92
CA CYS A 25 4.42 9.55 -9.04
C CYS A 25 5.91 9.49 -9.41
N ARG A 26 6.33 10.27 -10.43
CA ARG A 26 7.73 10.29 -10.86
C ARG A 26 8.63 10.88 -9.76
N PRO A 27 9.85 10.33 -9.55
CA PRO A 27 10.74 10.76 -8.46
C PRO A 27 11.50 12.05 -8.77
N LYS A 28 10.87 13.01 -9.46
CA LYS A 28 11.49 14.26 -9.90
C LYS A 28 12.08 15.08 -8.74
N TYR A 29 11.38 15.10 -7.62
CA TYR A 29 11.77 15.85 -6.43
C TYR A 29 12.11 14.95 -5.24
N PHE A 30 12.15 13.63 -5.45
CA PHE A 30 12.47 12.66 -4.41
C PHE A 30 13.83 12.94 -3.78
N ASP A 31 13.87 12.98 -2.44
CA ASP A 31 15.07 13.19 -1.65
C ASP A 31 14.86 12.77 -0.18
N VAL A 32 15.94 12.56 0.55
CA VAL A 32 15.95 12.39 2.02
C VAL A 32 16.63 13.63 2.61
N CYS A 33 15.90 14.73 2.73
CA CYS A 33 16.52 16.04 2.97
C CYS A 33 15.96 16.86 4.13
N HIS A 34 14.83 16.51 4.73
CA HIS A 34 14.18 17.43 5.66
C HIS A 34 14.05 16.91 7.08
N HIS A 35 13.44 15.76 7.29
CA HIS A 35 13.19 15.21 8.60
C HIS A 35 13.29 13.68 8.56
N LEU A 36 13.81 13.10 9.63
CA LEU A 36 13.82 11.65 9.80
C LEU A 36 12.41 11.21 10.21
N LEU A 37 11.60 10.81 9.25
CA LEU A 37 10.21 10.41 9.46
C LEU A 37 10.06 8.94 9.86
N ASN A 38 11.10 8.15 9.73
CA ASN A 38 11.14 6.72 10.09
C ASN A 38 12.58 6.26 10.37
N ALA A 39 12.73 5.04 10.91
CA ALA A 39 14.01 4.48 11.32
C ALA A 39 14.99 4.16 10.18
N HIS A 40 14.56 4.17 8.92
CA HIS A 40 15.40 3.94 7.74
C HIS A 40 16.09 5.21 7.24
N MET A 41 15.52 6.37 7.53
CA MET A 41 16.02 7.64 7.01
C MET A 41 17.33 8.05 7.68
N GLU A 42 18.37 8.20 6.87
CA GLU A 42 19.66 8.76 7.28
C GLU A 42 20.07 9.88 6.35
N MET A 43 20.04 11.13 6.82
CA MET A 43 20.43 12.30 6.00
C MET A 43 21.91 12.26 5.54
N LYS A 44 22.72 11.39 6.11
CA LYS A 44 24.15 11.25 5.74
C LYS A 44 24.35 10.53 4.41
N ILE A 45 23.34 9.80 3.94
CA ILE A 45 23.41 9.03 2.70
C ILE A 45 22.60 9.78 1.64
N PRO A 46 23.23 10.51 0.71
CA PRO A 46 22.51 11.26 -0.30
C PRO A 46 21.84 10.34 -1.33
N VAL A 47 20.63 10.68 -1.72
CA VAL A 47 19.92 10.01 -2.82
C VAL A 47 20.65 10.28 -4.14
N LYS A 48 20.99 9.21 -4.86
CA LYS A 48 21.53 9.27 -6.22
C LYS A 48 20.36 9.45 -7.21
N LYS A 49 19.97 10.71 -7.50
CA LYS A 49 18.79 11.07 -8.29
C LYS A 49 18.68 10.32 -9.63
N GLY A 50 19.76 10.19 -10.38
CA GLY A 50 19.76 9.46 -11.65
C GLY A 50 19.51 7.95 -11.48
N LEU A 51 20.02 7.37 -10.39
CA LEU A 51 19.76 5.96 -10.07
C LEU A 51 18.30 5.78 -9.58
N ALA A 52 17.80 6.67 -8.73
CA ALA A 52 16.41 6.65 -8.29
C ALA A 52 15.44 6.73 -9.49
N ALA A 53 15.69 7.65 -10.43
CA ALA A 53 14.90 7.77 -11.65
C ALA A 53 14.92 6.47 -12.47
N LYS A 54 16.09 5.85 -12.63
CA LYS A 54 16.24 4.58 -13.36
C LYS A 54 15.53 3.43 -12.65
N GLN A 55 15.64 3.33 -11.33
CA GLN A 55 14.97 2.30 -10.54
C GLN A 55 13.45 2.43 -10.62
N TRP A 56 12.94 3.64 -10.50
CA TRP A 56 11.52 3.93 -10.68
C TRP A 56 11.02 3.57 -12.10
N GLU A 57 11.77 3.95 -13.12
CA GLU A 57 11.44 3.64 -14.52
C GLU A 57 11.42 2.13 -14.77
N ASN A 58 12.36 1.37 -14.17
CA ASN A 58 12.36 -0.10 -14.26
C ASN A 58 11.11 -0.69 -13.61
N ALA A 59 10.71 -0.21 -12.43
CA ALA A 59 9.48 -0.67 -11.77
C ALA A 59 8.24 -0.33 -12.62
N TYR A 60 8.15 0.90 -13.13
CA TYR A 60 7.10 1.34 -14.04
C TYR A 60 7.00 0.43 -15.28
N ASN A 61 8.13 0.19 -15.96
CA ASN A 61 8.19 -0.65 -17.15
C ASN A 61 7.82 -2.11 -16.85
N THR A 62 8.23 -2.63 -15.68
CA THR A 62 7.86 -3.99 -15.24
C THR A 62 6.36 -4.11 -15.05
N LEU A 63 5.71 -3.15 -14.41
CA LEU A 63 4.25 -3.14 -14.26
C LEU A 63 3.55 -3.03 -15.61
N HIS A 64 3.97 -2.09 -16.45
CA HIS A 64 3.40 -1.86 -17.78
C HIS A 64 3.54 -3.09 -18.71
N ALA A 65 4.69 -3.76 -18.70
CA ALA A 65 4.95 -4.96 -19.47
C ALA A 65 4.09 -6.17 -19.05
N ASN A 66 3.49 -6.10 -17.85
CA ASN A 66 2.58 -7.11 -17.32
C ASN A 66 1.13 -6.57 -17.25
N ASN A 67 0.75 -5.74 -18.22
CA ASN A 67 -0.62 -5.22 -18.42
C ASN A 67 -1.23 -4.42 -17.26
N VAL A 68 -0.38 -3.85 -16.38
CA VAL A 68 -0.84 -2.90 -15.35
C VAL A 68 -0.90 -1.50 -15.96
N LYS A 69 -2.09 -0.90 -15.98
CA LYS A 69 -2.27 0.50 -16.40
C LYS A 69 -1.73 1.43 -15.31
N VAL A 70 -0.85 2.36 -15.67
CA VAL A 70 -0.29 3.32 -14.72
C VAL A 70 -0.81 4.72 -15.03
N GLU A 71 -1.42 5.35 -14.04
CA GLU A 71 -1.80 6.75 -14.06
C GLU A 71 -0.83 7.57 -13.22
N LEU A 72 -0.37 8.69 -13.76
CA LEU A 72 0.68 9.48 -13.14
C LEU A 72 0.10 10.64 -12.33
N LEU A 73 0.47 10.70 -11.04
CA LEU A 73 0.34 11.89 -10.21
C LEU A 73 1.49 12.84 -10.54
N GLU A 74 1.18 14.12 -10.77
CA GLU A 74 2.23 15.12 -11.06
C GLU A 74 3.04 15.43 -9.80
N PRO A 75 4.39 15.24 -9.83
CA PRO A 75 5.25 15.51 -8.68
C PRO A 75 5.33 17.01 -8.38
N GLN A 76 5.34 17.37 -7.10
CA GLN A 76 5.38 18.76 -6.66
C GLN A 76 6.73 19.11 -6.02
N GLN A 77 7.23 20.31 -6.33
CA GLN A 77 8.46 20.81 -5.72
C GLN A 77 8.26 21.00 -4.20
N GLY A 78 9.22 20.53 -3.41
CA GLY A 78 9.15 20.62 -1.96
C GLY A 78 8.38 19.46 -1.29
N LEU A 79 7.82 18.54 -2.07
CA LEU A 79 7.11 17.35 -1.57
C LEU A 79 7.82 16.06 -2.03
N PRO A 80 8.99 15.73 -1.45
CA PRO A 80 9.82 14.62 -1.90
C PRO A 80 9.16 13.25 -1.72
N ASP A 81 8.27 13.10 -0.73
CA ASP A 81 7.62 11.84 -0.41
C ASP A 81 6.37 11.53 -1.25
N MET A 82 5.95 12.45 -2.15
CA MET A 82 4.84 12.19 -3.08
C MET A 82 5.07 10.97 -3.98
N VAL A 83 6.31 10.53 -4.13
CA VAL A 83 6.65 9.29 -4.85
C VAL A 83 6.03 8.05 -4.19
N PHE A 84 5.74 8.09 -2.88
CA PHE A 84 5.12 7.00 -2.13
C PHE A 84 3.59 7.09 -2.18
N THR A 85 3.05 6.83 -3.36
CA THR A 85 1.62 7.01 -3.67
C THR A 85 0.68 6.09 -2.90
N ALA A 86 1.15 4.95 -2.37
CA ALA A 86 0.34 4.11 -1.48
C ALA A 86 -0.19 4.88 -0.27
N ASN A 87 0.54 5.92 0.16
CA ASN A 87 0.12 6.78 1.26
C ASN A 87 -0.86 7.89 0.84
N ALA A 88 -1.24 8.00 -0.44
CA ALA A 88 -2.17 9.05 -0.88
C ALA A 88 -3.59 8.84 -0.34
N GLY A 89 -3.99 7.59 -0.14
CA GLY A 89 -5.32 7.27 0.35
C GLY A 89 -5.64 5.79 0.30
N ILE A 90 -6.91 5.49 0.60
CA ILE A 90 -7.50 4.15 0.46
C ILE A 90 -8.59 4.25 -0.60
N VAL A 91 -8.51 3.42 -1.62
CA VAL A 91 -9.54 3.34 -2.67
C VAL A 91 -10.38 2.07 -2.47
N HIS A 92 -11.69 2.22 -2.42
CA HIS A 92 -12.65 1.13 -2.32
C HIS A 92 -13.88 1.43 -3.18
N GLY A 93 -14.04 0.70 -4.28
CA GLY A 93 -15.04 1.04 -5.29
C GLY A 93 -14.81 2.45 -5.85
N ASN A 94 -15.83 3.30 -5.78
CA ASN A 94 -15.77 4.70 -6.21
C ASN A 94 -15.37 5.68 -5.09
N ILE A 95 -15.04 5.19 -3.90
CA ILE A 95 -14.69 6.03 -2.75
C ILE A 95 -13.17 6.08 -2.61
N ALA A 96 -12.62 7.28 -2.44
CA ALA A 96 -11.23 7.53 -2.05
C ALA A 96 -11.19 8.22 -0.68
N VAL A 97 -10.78 7.48 0.35
CA VAL A 97 -10.45 8.05 1.66
C VAL A 97 -9.03 8.62 1.57
N VAL A 98 -8.92 9.93 1.41
CA VAL A 98 -7.63 10.61 1.23
C VAL A 98 -6.91 10.76 2.57
N SER A 99 -5.60 10.58 2.55
CA SER A 99 -4.76 10.62 3.73
C SER A 99 -4.74 11.97 4.44
N SER A 100 -4.74 11.90 5.77
CA SER A 100 -4.53 13.01 6.69
C SER A 100 -3.21 12.75 7.44
N PHE A 101 -2.13 13.32 6.92
CA PHE A 101 -0.79 13.06 7.44
C PHE A 101 -0.54 13.69 8.79
N GLY A 102 -0.02 12.89 9.75
CA GLY A 102 0.53 13.41 11.00
C GLY A 102 1.88 14.11 10.79
N ALA A 103 2.68 13.62 9.85
CA ALA A 103 3.98 14.19 9.49
C ALA A 103 3.81 15.54 8.76
N VAL A 104 4.22 16.64 9.42
CA VAL A 104 4.06 18.02 8.90
C VAL A 104 4.60 18.19 7.48
N PRO A 105 5.80 17.67 7.09
CA PRO A 105 6.30 17.82 5.73
C PRO A 105 5.43 17.17 4.66
N ARG A 106 4.60 16.18 5.01
CA ARG A 106 3.71 15.48 4.08
C ARG A 106 2.29 16.06 4.02
N GLN A 107 1.90 16.89 4.98
CA GLN A 107 0.54 17.46 5.01
C GLN A 107 0.14 18.18 3.72
N PRO A 108 1.02 18.95 3.04
CA PRO A 108 0.64 19.60 1.78
C PRO A 108 0.34 18.62 0.63
N GLU A 109 0.80 17.37 0.69
CA GLU A 109 0.51 16.35 -0.32
C GLU A 109 -1.00 16.08 -0.45
N THR A 110 -1.75 16.17 0.67
CA THR A 110 -3.19 15.88 0.74
C THR A 110 -3.99 16.61 -0.33
N GLN A 111 -3.72 17.90 -0.59
CA GLN A 111 -4.46 18.68 -1.58
C GLN A 111 -4.25 18.17 -3.01
N HIS A 112 -3.04 17.72 -3.34
CA HIS A 112 -2.73 17.15 -4.65
C HIS A 112 -3.39 15.79 -4.84
N HIS A 113 -3.48 14.98 -3.77
CA HIS A 113 -4.20 13.72 -3.79
C HIS A 113 -5.70 13.93 -3.97
N ILE A 114 -6.31 14.91 -3.28
CA ILE A 114 -7.72 15.29 -3.45
C ILE A 114 -8.03 15.65 -4.91
N HIS A 115 -7.21 16.50 -5.54
CA HIS A 115 -7.39 16.89 -6.93
C HIS A 115 -7.29 15.67 -7.85
N PHE A 116 -6.27 14.83 -7.66
CA PHE A 116 -6.09 13.63 -8.47
C PHE A 116 -7.33 12.73 -8.45
N PHE A 117 -7.91 12.46 -7.27
CA PHE A 117 -9.08 11.60 -7.16
C PHE A 117 -10.36 12.27 -7.68
N LYS A 118 -10.57 13.56 -7.39
CA LYS A 118 -11.74 14.29 -7.88
C LYS A 118 -11.78 14.38 -9.40
N ASP A 119 -10.64 14.66 -10.04
CA ASP A 119 -10.52 14.74 -11.50
C ASP A 119 -10.83 13.41 -12.20
N ARG A 120 -10.81 12.31 -11.43
CA ARG A 120 -11.15 10.95 -11.89
C ARG A 120 -12.52 10.47 -11.40
N GLY A 121 -13.34 11.36 -10.89
CA GLY A 121 -14.73 11.09 -10.51
C GLY A 121 -14.88 10.30 -9.21
N PHE A 122 -13.83 10.12 -8.40
CA PHE A 122 -13.97 9.47 -7.10
C PHE A 122 -14.75 10.35 -6.12
N GLU A 123 -15.58 9.73 -5.30
CA GLU A 123 -16.10 10.33 -4.08
C GLU A 123 -14.96 10.43 -3.05
N VAL A 124 -14.56 11.67 -2.74
CA VAL A 124 -13.42 11.94 -1.85
C VAL A 124 -13.93 12.16 -0.43
N ILE A 125 -13.44 11.34 0.50
CA ILE A 125 -13.72 11.46 1.93
C ILE A 125 -12.42 11.78 2.68
N ILE A 126 -12.48 12.75 3.60
CA ILE A 126 -11.34 13.19 4.41
C ILE A 126 -11.79 13.31 5.86
N PRO A 127 -10.95 12.91 6.85
CA PRO A 127 -11.25 13.18 8.25
C PRO A 127 -11.41 14.68 8.51
N SER A 128 -12.50 15.06 9.15
CA SER A 128 -12.70 16.45 9.65
C SER A 128 -11.97 16.70 10.97
N ASP A 129 -11.70 15.65 11.76
CA ASP A 129 -10.90 15.71 12.99
C ASP A 129 -9.42 15.51 12.63
N HIS A 130 -8.60 16.54 12.84
CA HIS A 130 -7.15 16.49 12.61
C HIS A 130 -6.41 15.48 13.49
N ASN A 131 -7.05 14.94 14.54
CA ASN A 131 -6.49 13.86 15.36
C ASN A 131 -6.72 12.47 14.76
N VAL A 132 -7.42 12.38 13.63
CA VAL A 132 -7.58 11.14 12.87
C VAL A 132 -6.56 11.14 11.73
N GLN A 133 -5.31 10.80 12.09
CA GLN A 133 -4.27 10.60 11.08
C GLN A 133 -4.49 9.28 10.37
N ILE A 134 -4.39 9.32 9.04
CA ILE A 134 -4.50 8.16 8.13
C ILE A 134 -3.40 8.30 7.08
N GLU A 135 -2.61 7.25 6.86
CA GLU A 135 -1.59 7.22 5.81
C GLU A 135 -1.89 6.15 4.75
N GLY A 136 -3.14 6.16 4.28
CA GLY A 136 -3.60 5.40 3.13
C GLY A 136 -3.39 3.90 3.23
N CYS A 137 -3.03 3.29 2.09
CA CYS A 137 -2.72 1.86 2.00
C CYS A 137 -1.37 1.48 2.60
N GLY A 138 -0.60 2.44 3.17
CA GLY A 138 0.50 2.12 4.07
C GLY A 138 0.03 1.38 5.31
N ASP A 139 -1.13 1.77 5.87
CA ASP A 139 -1.71 1.18 7.07
C ASP A 139 -3.07 0.50 6.86
N PHE A 140 -3.52 0.38 5.61
CA PHE A 140 -4.73 -0.36 5.25
C PHE A 140 -4.42 -1.45 4.24
N MET A 141 -4.80 -2.69 4.56
CA MET A 141 -4.57 -3.83 3.67
C MET A 141 -5.76 -4.79 3.70
N PRO A 142 -6.46 -4.97 2.58
CA PRO A 142 -7.44 -6.02 2.42
C PRO A 142 -6.77 -7.38 2.19
N THR A 143 -7.43 -8.47 2.56
CA THR A 143 -7.08 -9.79 2.04
C THR A 143 -7.45 -9.89 0.56
N HIS A 144 -6.76 -10.76 -0.19
CA HIS A 144 -6.97 -10.84 -1.64
C HIS A 144 -8.41 -11.19 -2.04
N ASP A 145 -9.10 -11.97 -1.21
CA ASP A 145 -10.51 -12.32 -1.39
C ASP A 145 -11.50 -11.18 -1.02
N GLY A 146 -10.99 -10.09 -0.42
CA GLY A 146 -11.80 -8.98 0.08
C GLY A 146 -12.66 -9.30 1.29
N GLU A 147 -12.43 -10.45 1.94
CA GLU A 147 -13.23 -10.90 3.08
C GLU A 147 -12.76 -10.28 4.40
N ASN A 148 -11.47 -9.89 4.50
CA ASN A 148 -10.92 -9.27 5.70
C ASN A 148 -10.09 -8.04 5.36
N TYR A 149 -10.00 -7.10 6.31
CA TYR A 149 -9.28 -5.85 6.18
C TYR A 149 -8.43 -5.61 7.43
N PHE A 150 -7.16 -5.33 7.23
CA PHE A 150 -6.24 -4.97 8.30
C PHE A 150 -6.06 -3.46 8.35
N VAL A 151 -6.17 -2.85 9.53
CA VAL A 151 -5.91 -1.42 9.77
C VAL A 151 -4.86 -1.31 10.85
N ALA A 152 -3.68 -0.82 10.49
CA ALA A 152 -2.58 -0.69 11.43
C ALA A 152 -2.50 0.67 12.10
N TYR A 153 -1.89 0.68 13.28
CA TYR A 153 -1.57 1.86 14.06
C TYR A 153 -0.27 1.62 14.86
N GLY A 154 0.29 2.69 15.38
CA GLY A 154 1.48 2.63 16.25
C GLY A 154 2.47 3.74 15.95
N PHE A 155 2.73 4.04 14.68
CA PHE A 155 3.74 5.02 14.28
C PHE A 155 3.20 6.15 13.40
N ARG A 156 2.27 5.85 12.48
CA ARG A 156 1.79 6.78 11.46
C ARG A 156 0.29 7.02 11.53
N SER A 157 -0.51 6.00 11.30
CA SER A 157 -1.95 6.15 11.45
C SER A 157 -2.37 6.09 12.91
N ALA A 158 -3.38 6.89 13.26
CA ALA A 158 -3.90 6.96 14.62
C ALA A 158 -4.80 5.75 14.93
N PHE A 159 -4.90 5.39 16.20
CA PHE A 159 -5.84 4.36 16.66
C PHE A 159 -7.29 4.65 16.21
N LYS A 160 -7.68 5.93 16.19
CA LYS A 160 -9.01 6.38 15.75
C LYS A 160 -9.28 6.17 14.24
N ALA A 161 -8.23 5.97 13.42
CA ALA A 161 -8.38 5.73 11.98
C ALA A 161 -9.27 4.53 11.69
N TYR A 162 -9.22 3.48 12.53
CA TYR A 162 -10.05 2.29 12.41
C TYR A 162 -11.55 2.61 12.30
N ALA A 163 -12.09 3.40 13.26
CA ALA A 163 -13.52 3.72 13.28
C ALA A 163 -13.90 4.57 12.07
N PHE A 164 -13.06 5.54 11.72
CA PHE A 164 -13.28 6.41 10.57
C PHE A 164 -13.29 5.62 9.25
N ILE A 165 -12.29 4.77 9.01
CA ILE A 165 -12.18 3.94 7.78
C ILE A 165 -13.38 2.99 7.69
N LYS A 166 -13.77 2.35 8.81
CA LYS A 166 -14.92 1.48 8.87
C LYS A 166 -16.19 2.18 8.39
N ASP A 167 -16.44 3.38 8.91
CA ASP A 167 -17.65 4.13 8.61
C ASP A 167 -17.60 4.73 7.19
N ALA A 168 -16.47 5.30 6.78
CA ALA A 168 -16.28 5.89 5.46
C ALA A 168 -16.43 4.88 4.32
N LEU A 169 -15.94 3.65 4.52
CA LEU A 169 -16.00 2.58 3.52
C LEU A 169 -17.15 1.58 3.77
N SER A 170 -18.00 1.83 4.78
CA SER A 170 -19.10 0.93 5.17
C SER A 170 -18.67 -0.53 5.38
N LEU A 171 -17.48 -0.74 5.96
CA LEU A 171 -16.92 -2.07 6.15
C LEU A 171 -17.58 -2.81 7.34
N PRO A 172 -17.83 -4.12 7.20
CA PRO A 172 -18.33 -4.94 8.31
C PRO A 172 -17.32 -4.98 9.47
N LYS A 173 -17.82 -4.76 10.69
CA LYS A 173 -16.97 -4.69 11.90
C LYS A 173 -16.22 -5.99 12.16
N ASP A 174 -16.85 -7.11 11.91
CA ASP A 174 -16.30 -8.46 12.11
C ASP A 174 -15.24 -8.86 11.09
N ARG A 175 -15.12 -8.09 9.98
CA ARG A 175 -14.11 -8.26 8.93
C ARG A 175 -12.97 -7.25 8.99
N LEU A 176 -13.05 -6.27 9.86
CA LEU A 176 -12.04 -5.22 10.03
C LEU A 176 -11.20 -5.49 11.27
N HIS A 177 -9.90 -5.66 11.10
CA HIS A 177 -8.97 -6.08 12.14
C HIS A 177 -7.99 -4.96 12.48
N HIS A 178 -7.98 -4.54 13.74
CA HIS A 178 -7.05 -3.54 14.25
C HIS A 178 -5.71 -4.19 14.55
N MET A 179 -4.61 -3.64 13.99
CA MET A 179 -3.26 -4.21 14.03
C MET A 179 -2.29 -3.24 14.69
N LYS A 180 -1.57 -3.68 15.71
CA LYS A 180 -0.57 -2.86 16.39
C LYS A 180 0.83 -3.18 15.90
N LEU A 181 1.52 -2.17 15.38
CA LEU A 181 2.92 -2.25 15.00
C LEU A 181 3.82 -1.93 16.22
N MET A 182 4.91 -2.69 16.38
CA MET A 182 5.80 -2.63 17.56
C MET A 182 7.25 -2.25 17.22
N ASP A 183 7.72 -2.57 16.01
CA ASP A 183 9.09 -2.27 15.58
C ASP A 183 9.09 -1.02 14.70
N PRO A 184 9.83 0.06 15.03
CA PRO A 184 9.85 1.31 14.27
C PRO A 184 10.44 1.19 12.86
N HIS A 185 11.15 0.09 12.53
CA HIS A 185 11.55 -0.20 11.16
C HIS A 185 10.35 -0.61 10.28
N PHE A 186 9.30 -1.15 10.89
CA PHE A 186 8.08 -1.56 10.20
C PHE A 186 6.94 -0.62 10.60
N TYR A 187 7.10 0.65 10.26
CA TYR A 187 6.24 1.76 10.69
C TYR A 187 4.89 1.84 9.96
N HIS A 188 4.74 1.12 8.86
CA HIS A 188 3.49 0.86 8.14
C HIS A 188 3.25 -0.63 8.00
N ILE A 189 1.98 -1.05 7.92
CA ILE A 189 1.65 -2.47 7.78
C ILE A 189 2.19 -3.07 6.47
N ASP A 190 2.20 -2.30 5.39
CA ASP A 190 2.67 -2.74 4.08
C ASP A 190 4.19 -3.01 4.02
N THR A 191 4.94 -2.63 5.05
CA THR A 191 6.36 -3.00 5.20
C THR A 191 6.56 -4.35 5.88
N ALA A 192 5.52 -4.87 6.57
CA ALA A 192 5.61 -6.06 7.41
C ALA A 192 4.58 -7.15 7.10
N LEU A 193 3.53 -6.83 6.35
CA LEU A 193 2.47 -7.76 5.94
C LEU A 193 2.13 -7.52 4.47
N MET A 194 1.88 -8.60 3.76
CA MET A 194 1.40 -8.57 2.39
C MET A 194 0.35 -9.66 2.15
N SER A 195 -0.78 -9.27 1.56
CA SER A 195 -1.77 -10.22 1.06
C SER A 195 -1.45 -10.58 -0.39
N LEU A 196 -1.37 -11.86 -0.69
CA LEU A 196 -0.94 -12.38 -1.99
C LEU A 196 -2.11 -12.96 -2.78
N THR A 197 -2.02 -12.89 -4.12
CA THR A 197 -3.08 -13.25 -5.08
C THR A 197 -3.58 -14.70 -5.01
N ARG A 198 -2.86 -15.61 -4.36
CA ARG A 198 -3.32 -17.00 -4.08
C ARG A 198 -3.91 -17.16 -2.67
N GLY A 199 -4.14 -16.03 -1.97
CA GLY A 199 -4.71 -15.99 -0.63
C GLY A 199 -3.71 -16.23 0.49
N HIS A 200 -2.39 -16.25 0.22
CA HIS A 200 -1.38 -16.30 1.28
C HIS A 200 -1.22 -14.94 1.94
N LEU A 201 -0.90 -14.95 3.24
CA LEU A 201 -0.44 -13.79 4.00
C LEU A 201 1.06 -13.96 4.27
N MET A 202 1.88 -13.16 3.59
CA MET A 202 3.32 -13.08 3.84
C MET A 202 3.60 -11.99 4.87
N TYR A 203 4.29 -12.30 5.96
CA TYR A 203 4.48 -11.34 7.05
C TYR A 203 5.75 -11.58 7.85
N TYR A 204 6.25 -10.51 8.49
CA TYR A 204 7.32 -10.58 9.47
C TYR A 204 6.74 -10.57 10.90
N PRO A 205 6.87 -11.68 11.67
CA PRO A 205 6.27 -11.79 13.01
C PRO A 205 6.73 -10.71 13.99
N GLY A 206 8.02 -10.32 13.93
CA GLY A 206 8.63 -9.34 14.84
C GLY A 206 8.09 -7.92 14.73
N ALA A 207 7.27 -7.60 13.73
CA ALA A 207 6.69 -6.28 13.55
C ALA A 207 5.43 -6.04 14.40
N PHE A 208 4.76 -7.10 14.88
CA PHE A 208 3.43 -7.03 15.49
C PHE A 208 3.43 -7.38 16.97
N ASP A 209 2.43 -6.91 17.71
CA ASP A 209 2.13 -7.47 19.01
C ASP A 209 1.48 -8.86 18.90
N LYS A 210 1.44 -9.62 20.01
CA LYS A 210 0.92 -11.01 20.01
C LYS A 210 -0.54 -11.11 19.57
N GLU A 211 -1.36 -10.10 19.86
CA GLU A 211 -2.77 -10.11 19.48
C GLU A 211 -2.92 -9.92 17.97
N SER A 212 -2.16 -8.98 17.38
CA SER A 212 -2.15 -8.74 15.95
C SER A 212 -1.57 -9.92 15.18
N GLU A 213 -0.48 -10.52 15.66
CA GLU A 213 0.06 -11.74 15.06
C GLU A 213 -0.97 -12.88 15.08
N LYS A 214 -1.67 -13.08 16.21
CA LYS A 214 -2.73 -14.09 16.30
C LYS A 214 -3.82 -13.87 15.23
N LYS A 215 -4.24 -12.63 14.97
CA LYS A 215 -5.22 -12.31 13.92
C LYS A 215 -4.72 -12.72 12.53
N ILE A 216 -3.43 -12.47 12.23
CA ILE A 216 -2.82 -12.89 10.96
C ILE A 216 -2.88 -14.42 10.82
N LEU A 217 -2.53 -15.15 11.89
CA LEU A 217 -2.53 -16.60 11.90
C LEU A 217 -3.95 -17.20 11.79
N ASP A 218 -4.91 -16.63 12.51
CA ASP A 218 -6.30 -17.09 12.49
C ASP A 218 -6.93 -16.88 11.09
N ILE A 219 -6.70 -15.70 10.47
CA ILE A 219 -7.23 -15.37 9.14
C ILE A 219 -6.51 -16.15 8.04
N GLY A 220 -5.18 -16.17 8.08
CA GLY A 220 -4.37 -16.85 7.07
C GLY A 220 -4.43 -18.37 7.18
N SER A 221 -4.72 -18.89 8.38
CA SER A 221 -4.75 -20.35 8.63
C SER A 221 -3.48 -21.05 8.11
N HIS A 222 -3.62 -22.04 7.23
CA HIS A 222 -2.50 -22.76 6.62
C HIS A 222 -1.82 -21.98 5.46
N LYS A 223 -2.32 -20.80 5.09
CA LYS A 223 -1.79 -19.96 4.02
C LYS A 223 -0.95 -18.79 4.55
N VAL A 224 -0.18 -19.00 5.60
CA VAL A 224 0.69 -17.97 6.18
C VAL A 224 2.14 -18.24 5.77
N ILE A 225 2.84 -17.21 5.33
CA ILE A 225 4.25 -17.25 4.95
C ILE A 225 5.04 -16.32 5.88
N PRO A 226 5.53 -16.81 7.03
CA PRO A 226 6.42 -16.02 7.85
C PRO A 226 7.76 -15.86 7.15
N ILE A 227 8.30 -14.63 7.17
CA ILE A 227 9.62 -14.28 6.65
C ILE A 227 10.55 -13.92 7.81
N ASP A 228 11.84 -14.02 7.57
CA ASP A 228 12.86 -13.62 8.54
C ASP A 228 13.10 -12.10 8.53
N ARG A 229 13.92 -11.62 9.50
CA ARG A 229 14.21 -10.19 9.62
C ARG A 229 14.97 -9.65 8.41
N GLN A 230 15.84 -10.44 7.79
CA GLN A 230 16.63 -9.97 6.66
C GLN A 230 15.74 -9.71 5.43
N ASP A 231 14.86 -10.65 5.08
CA ASP A 231 13.89 -10.47 4.00
C ASP A 231 12.95 -9.29 4.30
N ALA A 232 12.54 -9.11 5.57
CA ALA A 232 11.72 -7.99 5.98
C ALA A 232 12.45 -6.65 5.82
N MET A 233 13.74 -6.56 6.21
CA MET A 233 14.58 -5.36 6.04
C MET A 233 14.95 -5.09 4.58
N ASP A 234 14.97 -6.11 3.72
CA ASP A 234 15.09 -5.98 2.25
C ASP A 234 13.71 -5.60 1.62
N PHE A 235 12.68 -5.34 2.44
CA PHE A 235 11.33 -4.92 2.05
C PHE A 235 10.57 -5.96 1.21
N ALA A 236 10.74 -7.26 1.49
CA ALA A 236 10.04 -8.31 0.77
C ALA A 236 8.51 -8.19 0.86
N CYS A 237 7.93 -7.78 2.01
CA CYS A 237 6.50 -7.51 2.13
C CYS A 237 6.05 -6.25 1.38
N ASN A 238 6.95 -5.30 1.12
CA ASN A 238 6.63 -4.07 0.40
C ASN A 238 6.75 -4.26 -1.12
N SER A 239 6.05 -5.26 -1.62
CA SER A 239 6.01 -5.69 -3.02
C SER A 239 4.62 -5.51 -3.61
N VAL A 240 4.49 -5.56 -4.93
CA VAL A 240 3.21 -5.52 -5.65
C VAL A 240 2.93 -6.89 -6.23
N ASN A 241 1.70 -7.39 -6.11
CA ASN A 241 1.32 -8.66 -6.70
C ASN A 241 -0.01 -8.53 -7.47
N PHE A 242 -0.07 -9.18 -8.62
CA PHE A 242 -1.21 -9.15 -9.52
C PHE A 242 -1.27 -10.46 -10.34
N ILE A 243 -2.34 -10.63 -11.10
CA ILE A 243 -2.51 -11.75 -12.02
C ILE A 243 -2.43 -11.22 -13.43
N ASP A 244 -1.55 -11.80 -14.24
CA ASP A 244 -1.47 -11.55 -15.68
C ASP A 244 -1.40 -12.89 -16.43
N ASN A 245 -2.31 -13.10 -17.41
CA ASN A 245 -2.40 -14.34 -18.18
C ASN A 245 -2.36 -15.62 -17.31
N ASP A 246 -3.14 -15.64 -16.21
CA ASP A 246 -3.22 -16.70 -15.21
C ASP A 246 -1.92 -16.92 -14.41
N GLU A 247 -0.87 -16.14 -14.63
CA GLU A 247 0.33 -16.12 -13.78
C GLU A 247 0.13 -15.22 -12.56
N HIS A 248 0.46 -15.73 -11.37
CA HIS A 248 0.50 -14.95 -10.14
C HIS A 248 1.87 -14.30 -9.99
N ILE A 249 1.97 -13.02 -10.32
CA ILE A 249 3.23 -12.28 -10.38
C ILE A 249 3.45 -11.50 -9.09
N LEU A 250 4.66 -11.55 -8.56
CA LEU A 250 5.11 -10.78 -7.41
C LEU A 250 6.33 -9.95 -7.81
N VAL A 251 6.19 -8.62 -7.77
CA VAL A 251 7.27 -7.67 -8.10
C VAL A 251 7.75 -6.99 -6.83
N GLY A 252 9.03 -7.15 -6.51
CA GLY A 252 9.62 -6.59 -5.30
C GLY A 252 11.07 -6.15 -5.48
N ASN A 253 11.64 -5.53 -4.43
CA ASN A 253 13.01 -5.05 -4.46
C ASN A 253 14.01 -6.23 -4.49
N LYS A 254 13.96 -7.09 -3.46
CA LYS A 254 14.87 -8.20 -3.28
C LYS A 254 14.27 -9.25 -2.34
N PHE A 255 14.60 -10.50 -2.59
CA PHE A 255 14.19 -11.64 -1.77
C PHE A 255 15.39 -12.57 -1.58
N SER A 256 15.49 -13.22 -0.42
CA SER A 256 16.47 -14.30 -0.23
C SER A 256 16.19 -15.47 -1.18
N ASN A 257 17.21 -16.28 -1.47
CA ASN A 257 17.03 -17.45 -2.33
C ASN A 257 16.01 -18.43 -1.74
N ASP A 258 15.97 -18.52 -0.41
CA ASP A 258 15.05 -19.42 0.30
C ASP A 258 13.60 -18.92 0.18
N LEU A 259 13.37 -17.61 0.35
CA LEU A 259 12.05 -17.02 0.17
C LEU A 259 11.59 -17.12 -1.29
N LYS A 260 12.48 -16.85 -2.27
CA LYS A 260 12.16 -17.01 -3.70
C LYS A 260 11.74 -18.44 -4.03
N ARG A 261 12.48 -19.43 -3.54
CA ARG A 261 12.15 -20.85 -3.75
C ARG A 261 10.78 -21.16 -3.18
N LYS A 262 10.52 -20.77 -1.92
CA LYS A 262 9.22 -20.96 -1.23
C LYS A 262 8.06 -20.30 -1.99
N LEU A 263 8.24 -19.08 -2.47
CA LEU A 263 7.22 -18.36 -3.24
C LEU A 263 6.95 -19.06 -4.59
N ASN A 264 8.01 -19.53 -5.28
CA ASN A 264 7.88 -20.28 -6.52
C ASN A 264 7.15 -21.61 -6.30
N ASP A 265 7.45 -22.33 -5.21
CA ASP A 265 6.77 -23.59 -4.84
C ASP A 265 5.27 -23.35 -4.57
N PHE A 266 4.90 -22.17 -4.07
CA PHE A 266 3.50 -21.75 -3.93
C PHE A 266 2.88 -21.22 -5.23
N GLY A 267 3.62 -21.22 -6.34
CA GLY A 267 3.15 -20.84 -7.67
C GLY A 267 3.15 -19.33 -7.94
N TYR A 268 4.01 -18.57 -7.28
CA TYR A 268 4.27 -17.17 -7.62
C TYR A 268 5.47 -17.04 -8.55
N LYS A 269 5.34 -16.23 -9.58
CA LYS A 269 6.46 -15.78 -10.42
C LYS A 269 7.06 -14.53 -9.78
N VAL A 270 8.25 -14.66 -9.21
CA VAL A 270 8.95 -13.56 -8.54
C VAL A 270 9.78 -12.78 -9.55
N ILE A 271 9.57 -11.47 -9.60
CA ILE A 271 10.36 -10.51 -10.40
C ILE A 271 11.05 -9.55 -9.44
N GLU A 272 12.38 -9.55 -9.41
CA GLU A 272 13.16 -8.58 -8.64
C GLU A 272 13.41 -7.32 -9.48
N THR A 273 13.06 -6.19 -8.90
CA THR A 273 13.28 -4.86 -9.48
C THR A 273 13.97 -4.02 -8.42
N PRO A 274 15.29 -3.82 -8.51
CA PRO A 274 16.06 -3.09 -7.50
C PRO A 274 15.51 -1.69 -7.23
N TYR A 275 15.34 -1.34 -5.94
CA TYR A 275 14.70 -0.10 -5.49
C TYR A 275 15.45 0.57 -4.32
N GLU A 276 16.75 0.30 -4.17
CA GLU A 276 17.58 0.65 -2.99
C GLU A 276 17.61 2.15 -2.70
N GLN A 277 17.46 3.01 -3.72
CA GLN A 277 17.45 4.45 -3.49
C GLN A 277 16.21 4.91 -2.70
N PHE A 278 15.09 4.21 -2.85
CA PHE A 278 13.85 4.51 -2.14
C PHE A 278 13.85 3.91 -0.73
N LEU A 279 14.59 2.82 -0.51
CA LEU A 279 14.80 2.26 0.82
C LEU A 279 15.48 3.25 1.77
N LEU A 280 16.29 4.19 1.25
CA LEU A 280 16.89 5.28 2.05
C LEU A 280 15.82 6.17 2.71
N ALA A 281 14.63 6.25 2.11
CA ALA A 281 13.48 6.94 2.67
C ALA A 281 12.52 5.99 3.41
N GLY A 282 12.84 4.70 3.47
CA GLY A 282 12.03 3.69 4.16
C GLY A 282 10.86 3.16 3.37
N GLY A 283 10.85 3.27 2.03
CA GLY A 283 9.82 2.71 1.16
C GLY A 283 10.39 1.86 0.03
N SER A 284 9.59 0.96 -0.51
CA SER A 284 9.93 0.15 -1.67
C SER A 284 8.82 0.24 -2.73
N ILE A 285 8.71 -0.75 -3.61
CA ILE A 285 7.82 -0.70 -4.78
C ILE A 285 6.35 -0.54 -4.37
N ARG A 286 5.89 -1.27 -3.34
CA ARG A 286 4.50 -1.17 -2.87
C ARG A 286 4.15 0.23 -2.37
N CYS A 287 5.07 0.88 -1.64
CA CYS A 287 4.86 2.26 -1.20
C CYS A 287 4.68 3.23 -2.38
N SER A 288 5.33 2.95 -3.52
CA SER A 288 5.28 3.81 -4.73
C SER A 288 4.11 3.49 -5.67
N VAL A 289 3.22 2.56 -5.28
CA VAL A 289 2.12 2.08 -6.13
C VAL A 289 0.83 2.02 -5.33
N LEU A 290 -0.14 2.85 -5.68
CA LEU A 290 -1.50 2.77 -5.14
C LEU A 290 -2.43 2.11 -6.14
N ASP A 291 -3.08 1.03 -5.75
CA ASP A 291 -4.19 0.45 -6.52
C ASP A 291 -5.39 1.41 -6.49
N ILE A 292 -5.82 1.87 -7.66
CA ILE A 292 -6.96 2.78 -7.80
C ILE A 292 -8.19 2.09 -8.40
N GLY A 293 -8.14 0.76 -8.52
CA GLY A 293 -9.29 -0.04 -8.94
C GLY A 293 -9.50 -0.08 -10.44
N LYS A 294 -10.71 -0.39 -10.87
CA LYS A 294 -11.05 -0.67 -12.26
C LYS A 294 -11.09 0.59 -13.12
N SER A 295 -10.51 0.51 -14.32
CA SER A 295 -10.68 1.51 -15.39
C SER A 295 -12.10 1.55 -15.99
N ASP A 296 -12.98 0.61 -15.64
CA ASP A 296 -14.29 0.42 -16.28
C ASP A 296 -15.34 1.49 -15.91
N LEU A 297 -14.98 2.44 -15.04
CA LEU A 297 -15.86 3.59 -14.71
C LEU A 297 -15.92 4.65 -15.83
N TYR A 298 -15.06 4.57 -16.85
CA TYR A 298 -14.94 5.57 -17.92
C TYR A 298 -15.19 5.05 -19.35
N GLU A 299 -15.58 3.78 -19.55
CA GLU A 299 -15.87 3.23 -20.87
C GLU A 299 -17.35 3.39 -21.32
N ASN A 300 -18.16 4.16 -20.58
CA ASN A 300 -19.55 4.45 -20.94
C ASN A 300 -19.81 5.96 -21.06
N GLU A 301 -19.10 6.65 -21.96
CA GLU A 301 -19.56 7.89 -22.58
C GLU A 301 -19.31 7.85 -24.09
#